data_c1c1402aa8241e9bbae09259d24098a3
#
_entry.id   c1c1402aa8241e9bbae09259d24098a3
#
_cell.length_a   1.000
_cell.length_b   1.000
_cell.length_c   1.000
_cell.angle_alpha   90.00
_cell.angle_beta   90.00
_cell.angle_gamma   90.00
#
_symmetry.space_group_name_H-M   'P 1'
#
loop_
_entity.id
_entity.type
_entity.pdbx_description
1 polymer ?
#
loop_
_entity_poly.entity_id
_entity_poly.type
_entity_poly.pdbx_seq_one_letter_code
_entity_poly.pdbx_strand_id
1 'polypeptide(L)'
;MTTDTANLLVGEGWRDSIEALVRDRMRGLIEEILEEELREALGRERYARLMTETGAAVEKSQGLGEEVTATAATVRGHRNGRRERDVTGTFGKVTIAVPRARLDNGDGTTREWRNKTLPAYRRRTKEVEALIAGSYLSGTNTRRVGRALASVFGRGGVSKDTVSRAWRKIKTDWEAWNKRALSSEDIVRLILDGTVVRVRLDRRATAISLLIVLGVRGDGQKVLLAVRSMGGESEAAWRALLDDLIARGLKKPELAIVDGAPGLEKALVSLWSDIPLQRCTVHKLRNLIAHAPKRLAEEIKADFTDMIYADTAKAVAARRQAFLRKWRLKCRAVADSLEEAGEELFTFTRLPPSQWKSARTTNAIERLHEEFKRRIKTQTVLPSAETAAMLFWGLLASGQITLRKVDGWRTLDRQLAQPIDLAA
;
A
#
# COMPACT_ATOMS: atom_id res chain seq x y z
N MET A 1 -18.91 42.42 -7.86
CA MET A 1 -17.50 41.98 -7.84
C MET A 1 -17.47 40.60 -7.20
N THR A 2 -17.52 39.55 -8.00
CA THR A 2 -17.37 38.18 -7.54
C THR A 2 -15.86 37.93 -7.34
N THR A 3 -15.41 38.03 -6.12
CA THR A 3 -14.07 37.62 -5.73
C THR A 3 -13.91 36.14 -6.02
N ASP A 4 -13.16 35.80 -7.07
CA ASP A 4 -12.86 34.42 -7.46
C ASP A 4 -12.04 33.76 -6.36
N THR A 5 -12.72 33.11 -5.39
CA THR A 5 -12.11 32.39 -4.26
C THR A 5 -11.21 31.24 -4.71
N ALA A 6 -11.22 30.87 -6.01
CA ALA A 6 -10.35 29.86 -6.59
C ALA A 6 -8.84 30.29 -6.66
N ASN A 7 -8.53 31.55 -6.39
CA ASN A 7 -7.18 32.09 -6.48
C ASN A 7 -6.46 32.27 -5.13
N LEU A 8 -7.17 32.10 -4.00
CA LEU A 8 -6.62 32.38 -2.67
C LEU A 8 -5.35 31.62 -2.33
N LEU A 9 -5.20 30.36 -2.74
CA LEU A 9 -4.04 29.52 -2.42
C LEU A 9 -2.96 29.46 -3.54
N VAL A 10 -3.11 30.23 -4.61
CA VAL A 10 -2.19 30.22 -5.79
C VAL A 10 -1.71 31.62 -6.16
N GLY A 11 -2.16 32.66 -5.44
CA GLY A 11 -1.79 34.06 -5.65
C GLY A 11 -0.36 34.40 -5.17
N GLU A 12 0.13 35.57 -5.53
CA GLU A 12 1.46 36.04 -5.14
C GLU A 12 1.69 36.09 -3.62
N GLY A 13 0.64 36.33 -2.83
CA GLY A 13 0.70 36.35 -1.36
C GLY A 13 1.00 34.99 -0.70
N TRP A 14 1.01 33.90 -1.47
CA TRP A 14 1.38 32.55 -1.01
C TRP A 14 2.70 32.05 -1.62
N ARG A 15 3.42 32.92 -2.33
CA ARG A 15 4.75 32.61 -2.89
C ARG A 15 5.80 33.19 -1.97
N ASP A 16 6.64 32.33 -1.43
CA ASP A 16 7.79 32.73 -0.62
C ASP A 16 8.98 33.03 -1.53
N SER A 17 9.71 34.09 -1.23
CA SER A 17 10.98 34.42 -1.89
C SER A 17 12.04 33.33 -1.74
N ILE A 18 12.01 32.61 -0.61
CA ILE A 18 12.87 31.44 -0.35
C ILE A 18 12.60 30.34 -1.38
N GLU A 19 11.33 30.03 -1.64
CA GLU A 19 10.95 29.03 -2.64
C GLU A 19 11.44 29.39 -4.07
N ALA A 20 11.39 30.66 -4.41
CA ALA A 20 11.90 31.15 -5.69
C ALA A 20 13.43 31.01 -5.78
N LEU A 21 14.14 31.37 -4.71
CA LEU A 21 15.59 31.22 -4.62
C LEU A 21 16.04 29.77 -4.66
N VAL A 22 15.38 28.89 -3.90
CA VAL A 22 15.65 27.44 -3.91
C VAL A 22 15.48 26.86 -5.32
N ARG A 23 14.39 27.25 -6.00
CA ARG A 23 14.12 26.81 -7.36
C ARG A 23 15.19 27.24 -8.36
N ASP A 24 15.66 28.48 -8.26
CA ASP A 24 16.71 29.00 -9.11
C ASP A 24 18.06 28.30 -8.83
N ARG A 25 18.41 28.10 -7.57
CA ARG A 25 19.60 27.33 -7.18
C ARG A 25 19.56 25.88 -7.64
N MET A 26 18.41 25.23 -7.53
CA MET A 26 18.24 23.85 -8.02
C MET A 26 18.38 23.77 -9.54
N ARG A 27 17.91 24.77 -10.30
CA ARG A 27 18.14 24.87 -11.75
C ARG A 27 19.63 24.91 -12.03
N GLY A 28 20.36 25.85 -11.42
CA GLY A 28 21.80 26.01 -11.62
C GLY A 28 22.58 24.74 -11.30
N LEU A 29 22.30 24.12 -10.16
CA LEU A 29 22.95 22.87 -9.73
C LEU A 29 22.73 21.73 -10.74
N ILE A 30 21.50 21.56 -11.24
CA ILE A 30 21.20 20.52 -12.23
C ILE A 30 21.96 20.78 -13.54
N GLU A 31 22.00 22.02 -14.01
CA GLU A 31 22.74 22.41 -15.21
C GLU A 31 24.26 22.19 -15.06
N GLU A 32 24.79 22.45 -13.88
CA GLU A 32 26.20 22.24 -13.52
C GLU A 32 26.57 20.74 -13.55
N ILE A 33 25.76 19.89 -12.92
CA ILE A 33 25.94 18.43 -12.96
C ILE A 33 25.91 17.91 -14.41
N LEU A 34 24.98 18.39 -15.23
CA LEU A 34 24.89 17.98 -16.64
C LEU A 34 26.09 18.43 -17.47
N GLU A 35 26.64 19.62 -17.19
CA GLU A 35 27.86 20.11 -17.86
C GLU A 35 29.07 19.28 -17.42
N GLU A 36 29.15 18.87 -16.16
CA GLU A 36 30.20 18.01 -15.65
C GLU A 36 30.17 16.61 -16.27
N GLU A 37 28.99 15.96 -16.34
CA GLU A 37 28.81 14.70 -17.06
C GLU A 37 29.23 14.80 -18.53
N LEU A 38 28.91 15.92 -19.18
CA LEU A 38 29.30 16.14 -20.57
C LEU A 38 30.81 16.38 -20.70
N ARG A 39 31.44 17.09 -19.77
CA ARG A 39 32.88 17.31 -19.71
C ARG A 39 33.63 15.98 -19.63
N GLU A 40 33.23 15.13 -18.72
CA GLU A 40 33.77 13.78 -18.60
C GLU A 40 33.64 12.97 -19.89
N ALA A 41 32.45 13.01 -20.50
CA ALA A 41 32.17 12.27 -21.73
C ALA A 41 33.00 12.74 -22.93
N LEU A 42 33.31 14.04 -23.01
CA LEU A 42 34.11 14.63 -24.10
C LEU A 42 35.61 14.62 -23.79
N GLY A 43 36.03 14.42 -22.53
CA GLY A 43 37.43 14.48 -22.12
C GLY A 43 38.06 15.86 -22.24
N ARG A 44 37.27 16.95 -22.33
CA ARG A 44 37.78 18.32 -22.46
C ARG A 44 36.89 19.37 -21.80
N GLU A 45 37.51 20.48 -21.38
CA GLU A 45 36.84 21.67 -20.88
C GLU A 45 35.99 22.39 -21.93
N ARG A 46 35.02 23.16 -21.47
CA ARG A 46 34.24 24.07 -22.34
C ARG A 46 35.18 25.18 -22.81
N TYR A 47 35.22 25.44 -24.13
CA TYR A 47 36.11 26.41 -24.79
C TYR A 47 37.57 25.97 -24.97
N ALA A 48 38.02 24.82 -24.51
CA ALA A 48 39.35 24.32 -24.84
C ALA A 48 39.48 24.12 -26.35
N ARG A 49 40.47 24.78 -26.96
CA ARG A 49 40.80 24.57 -28.39
C ARG A 49 41.45 23.23 -28.58
N LEU A 50 41.10 22.55 -29.70
CA LEU A 50 41.85 21.41 -30.18
C LEU A 50 43.30 21.83 -30.41
N MET A 51 44.22 21.29 -29.66
CA MET A 51 45.63 21.31 -30.05
C MET A 51 45.80 20.22 -31.10
N THR A 52 45.70 20.59 -32.36
CA THR A 52 46.11 19.69 -33.43
C THR A 52 47.64 19.54 -33.37
N GLU A 53 48.06 18.29 -33.21
CA GLU A 53 49.46 17.93 -33.39
C GLU A 53 49.85 18.17 -34.89
N THR A 54 50.27 19.38 -35.18
CA THR A 54 50.99 19.71 -36.40
C THR A 54 52.08 20.71 -36.02
N GLY A 55 53.29 20.22 -35.93
CA GLY A 55 54.49 21.05 -35.80
C GLY A 55 55.33 20.70 -34.59
N ALA A 56 56.07 19.61 -34.71
CA ALA A 56 57.26 19.41 -33.85
C ALA A 56 58.31 20.45 -34.18
N ALA A 57 58.49 21.44 -33.33
CA ALA A 57 59.72 22.18 -33.23
C ALA A 57 60.48 21.66 -32.02
N VAL A 58 61.54 20.92 -32.32
CA VAL A 58 62.47 20.45 -31.29
C VAL A 58 63.34 21.64 -30.88
N GLU A 59 63.08 22.18 -29.65
CA GLU A 59 64.11 22.91 -28.93
C GLU A 59 64.56 22.09 -27.73
N LYS A 60 65.82 21.68 -27.81
CA LYS A 60 66.57 21.07 -26.68
C LYS A 60 66.85 22.16 -25.63
N SER A 61 66.31 22.02 -24.45
CA SER A 61 66.92 22.58 -23.26
C SER A 61 67.05 21.47 -22.22
N GLN A 62 68.29 21.27 -21.80
CA GLN A 62 68.74 20.38 -20.74
C GLN A 62 68.22 20.86 -19.38
N GLY A 63 67.65 19.96 -18.57
CA GLY A 63 67.44 20.19 -17.16
C GLY A 63 66.36 19.29 -16.55
N LEU A 64 66.83 18.22 -15.89
CA LEU A 64 66.27 17.46 -14.74
C LEU A 64 64.74 17.18 -14.71
N GLY A 65 64.44 15.98 -15.04
CA GLY A 65 63.59 14.96 -14.43
C GLY A 65 62.30 15.30 -13.71
N GLU A 66 61.19 15.17 -14.45
CA GLU A 66 59.97 14.47 -14.02
C GLU A 66 59.14 14.26 -15.29
N GLU A 67 59.03 13.00 -15.72
CA GLU A 67 58.16 12.57 -16.78
C GLU A 67 56.69 12.71 -16.29
N VAL A 68 56.10 13.88 -16.47
CA VAL A 68 54.64 13.97 -16.48
C VAL A 68 54.18 13.48 -17.86
N THR A 69 53.81 12.23 -17.96
CA THR A 69 53.11 11.67 -19.12
C THR A 69 51.76 12.41 -19.22
N ALA A 70 51.74 13.51 -19.97
CA ALA A 70 50.52 14.14 -20.43
C ALA A 70 49.87 13.17 -21.42
N THR A 71 48.98 12.32 -20.94
CA THR A 71 48.08 11.54 -21.77
C THR A 71 47.29 12.51 -22.64
N ALA A 72 47.61 12.56 -23.93
CA ALA A 72 46.91 13.35 -24.92
C ALA A 72 45.41 13.01 -24.85
N ALA A 73 44.59 13.94 -24.35
CA ALA A 73 43.15 13.75 -24.20
C ALA A 73 42.54 13.60 -25.58
N THR A 74 42.28 12.36 -26.00
CA THR A 74 41.62 12.06 -27.27
C THR A 74 40.26 12.72 -27.27
N VAL A 75 40.04 13.64 -28.22
CA VAL A 75 38.76 14.36 -28.37
C VAL A 75 37.68 13.35 -28.75
N ARG A 76 36.76 13.11 -27.85
CA ARG A 76 35.69 12.10 -27.97
C ARG A 76 34.42 12.63 -28.61
N GLY A 77 34.45 13.76 -29.33
CA GLY A 77 33.28 14.33 -29.98
C GLY A 77 33.17 15.86 -29.87
N HIS A 78 32.01 16.40 -30.16
CA HIS A 78 31.76 17.84 -30.18
C HIS A 78 30.42 18.24 -29.57
N ARG A 79 30.36 19.43 -28.97
CA ARG A 79 29.14 20.02 -28.41
C ARG A 79 28.20 20.47 -29.54
N ASN A 80 26.88 20.27 -29.34
CA ASN A 80 25.84 20.57 -30.31
C ASN A 80 24.71 21.40 -29.70
N GLY A 81 25.10 22.53 -29.04
CA GLY A 81 24.14 23.44 -28.41
C GLY A 81 23.49 22.92 -27.14
N ARG A 82 22.34 23.49 -26.78
CA ARG A 82 21.53 23.15 -25.61
C ARG A 82 20.07 23.01 -26.01
N ARG A 83 19.32 22.24 -25.23
CA ARG A 83 17.87 22.07 -25.40
C ARG A 83 17.19 22.36 -24.08
N GLU A 84 16.17 23.21 -24.07
CA GLU A 84 15.34 23.42 -22.90
C GLU A 84 14.50 22.20 -22.58
N ARG A 85 14.40 21.90 -21.29
CA ARG A 85 13.62 20.81 -20.77
C ARG A 85 13.01 21.17 -19.43
N ASP A 86 11.68 21.00 -19.33
CA ASP A 86 10.97 21.13 -18.05
C ASP A 86 11.19 19.93 -17.17
N VAL A 87 11.57 20.17 -15.92
CA VAL A 87 11.68 19.19 -14.84
C VAL A 87 10.85 19.66 -13.65
N THR A 88 10.06 18.76 -13.09
CA THR A 88 9.24 19.02 -11.90
C THR A 88 9.77 18.18 -10.74
N GLY A 89 10.31 18.82 -9.72
CA GLY A 89 10.73 18.25 -8.45
C GLY A 89 9.82 18.71 -7.31
N THR A 90 10.12 18.31 -6.09
CA THR A 90 9.45 18.81 -4.87
C THR A 90 9.65 20.33 -4.71
N PHE A 91 10.72 20.89 -5.29
CA PHE A 91 11.00 22.30 -5.42
C PHE A 91 10.12 23.05 -6.46
N GLY A 92 9.18 22.35 -7.10
CA GLY A 92 8.33 22.89 -8.15
C GLY A 92 8.83 22.58 -9.57
N LYS A 93 8.30 23.32 -10.57
CA LYS A 93 8.67 23.20 -11.98
C LYS A 93 9.84 24.15 -12.30
N VAL A 94 10.89 23.63 -12.94
CA VAL A 94 12.02 24.40 -13.46
C VAL A 94 12.27 24.03 -14.92
N THR A 95 12.66 25.03 -15.74
CA THR A 95 13.14 24.82 -17.11
C THR A 95 14.66 24.85 -17.07
N ILE A 96 15.29 23.75 -17.47
CA ILE A 96 16.75 23.56 -17.47
C ILE A 96 17.28 23.51 -18.90
N ALA A 97 18.46 24.05 -19.12
CA ALA A 97 19.18 24.05 -20.39
C ALA A 97 20.07 22.80 -20.48
N VAL A 98 19.53 21.70 -20.98
CA VAL A 98 20.25 20.43 -21.13
C VAL A 98 21.27 20.53 -22.26
N PRO A 99 22.58 20.34 -22.01
CA PRO A 99 23.60 20.36 -23.05
C PRO A 99 23.44 19.17 -23.99
N ARG A 100 23.85 19.36 -25.25
CA ARG A 100 23.83 18.33 -26.30
C ARG A 100 25.23 18.18 -26.87
N ALA A 101 25.59 16.95 -27.21
CA ALA A 101 26.84 16.64 -27.91
C ALA A 101 26.69 15.41 -28.81
N ARG A 102 27.61 15.30 -29.77
CA ARG A 102 27.85 14.09 -30.53
C ARG A 102 29.20 13.53 -30.10
N LEU A 103 29.22 12.26 -29.77
CA LEU A 103 30.41 11.50 -29.41
C LEU A 103 30.89 10.70 -30.60
N ASP A 104 32.19 10.68 -30.83
CA ASP A 104 32.81 9.87 -31.91
C ASP A 104 32.95 8.43 -31.39
N ASN A 105 32.55 7.46 -32.23
CA ASN A 105 32.63 6.04 -31.91
C ASN A 105 34.00 5.42 -32.28
N GLY A 106 34.89 6.19 -32.94
CA GLY A 106 36.20 5.70 -33.38
C GLY A 106 36.19 5.02 -34.77
N ASP A 107 35.04 4.75 -35.32
CA ASP A 107 34.82 4.13 -36.65
C ASP A 107 34.39 5.16 -37.74
N GLY A 108 34.49 6.44 -37.41
CA GLY A 108 34.01 7.53 -38.27
C GLY A 108 32.52 7.84 -38.12
N THR A 109 31.80 7.08 -37.27
CA THR A 109 30.39 7.37 -36.93
C THR A 109 30.28 8.16 -35.65
N THR A 110 29.15 8.88 -35.47
CA THR A 110 28.89 9.66 -34.25
C THR A 110 27.57 9.21 -33.63
N ARG A 111 27.51 9.24 -32.28
CA ARG A 111 26.28 9.03 -31.52
C ARG A 111 25.91 10.25 -30.73
N GLU A 112 24.61 10.49 -30.50
CA GLU A 112 24.16 11.55 -29.60
C GLU A 112 24.48 11.19 -28.15
N TRP A 113 25.12 12.09 -27.40
CA TRP A 113 25.39 11.95 -25.99
C TRP A 113 24.08 11.94 -25.19
N ARG A 114 23.99 11.06 -24.21
CA ARG A 114 22.87 10.96 -23.28
C ARG A 114 23.39 11.10 -21.86
N ASN A 115 22.84 12.08 -21.13
CA ASN A 115 23.15 12.25 -19.72
C ASN A 115 22.58 11.10 -18.87
N LYS A 116 23.20 10.84 -17.70
CA LYS A 116 22.80 9.82 -16.72
C LYS A 116 21.82 10.39 -15.68
N THR A 117 21.99 11.64 -15.31
CA THR A 117 21.22 12.34 -14.26
C THR A 117 19.75 12.53 -14.64
N LEU A 118 19.46 12.86 -15.88
CA LEU A 118 18.10 13.08 -16.38
C LEU A 118 17.71 12.02 -17.41
N PRO A 119 17.12 10.90 -17.00
CA PRO A 119 16.67 9.86 -17.92
C PRO A 119 15.80 10.43 -19.04
N ALA A 120 15.96 9.89 -20.24
CA ALA A 120 15.17 10.29 -21.40
C ALA A 120 13.67 10.26 -21.10
N TYR A 121 12.93 11.28 -21.56
CA TYR A 121 11.48 11.42 -21.40
C TYR A 121 10.95 11.59 -19.97
N ARG A 122 11.78 11.54 -18.92
CA ARG A 122 11.34 11.76 -17.54
C ARG A 122 11.23 13.25 -17.23
N ARG A 123 10.02 13.71 -16.94
CA ARG A 123 9.72 15.12 -16.63
C ARG A 123 9.48 15.38 -15.14
N ARG A 124 9.45 14.34 -14.31
CA ARG A 124 9.17 14.42 -12.87
C ARG A 124 10.12 13.56 -12.09
N THR A 125 10.46 14.00 -10.88
CA THR A 125 11.20 13.17 -9.93
C THR A 125 10.33 12.05 -9.36
N LYS A 126 10.94 11.02 -8.78
CA LYS A 126 10.22 9.90 -8.14
C LYS A 126 9.38 10.39 -6.96
N GLU A 127 9.89 11.36 -6.23
CA GLU A 127 9.27 11.97 -5.07
C GLU A 127 7.98 12.71 -5.46
N VAL A 128 7.96 13.41 -6.58
CA VAL A 128 6.74 14.04 -7.12
C VAL A 128 5.71 12.99 -7.54
N GLU A 129 6.14 11.90 -8.17
CA GLU A 129 5.23 10.80 -8.51
C GLU A 129 4.64 10.16 -7.25
N ALA A 130 5.45 9.97 -6.20
CA ALA A 130 5.00 9.46 -4.90
C ALA A 130 4.03 10.42 -4.21
N LEU A 131 4.29 11.74 -4.25
CA LEU A 131 3.40 12.76 -3.70
C LEU A 131 2.03 12.77 -4.41
N ILE A 132 2.02 12.67 -5.75
CA ILE A 132 0.78 12.57 -6.54
C ILE A 132 0.00 11.30 -6.19
N ALA A 133 0.70 10.17 -6.09
CA ALA A 133 0.11 8.89 -5.72
C ALA A 133 -0.43 8.91 -4.29
N GLY A 134 0.34 9.42 -3.33
CA GLY A 134 -0.06 9.57 -1.93
C GLY A 134 -1.28 10.48 -1.76
N SER A 135 -1.33 11.60 -2.49
CA SER A 135 -2.50 12.48 -2.50
C SER A 135 -3.76 11.79 -3.01
N TYR A 136 -3.63 10.93 -4.03
CA TYR A 136 -4.74 10.12 -4.51
C TYR A 136 -5.18 9.07 -3.49
N LEU A 137 -4.22 8.35 -2.90
CA LEU A 137 -4.48 7.33 -1.87
C LEU A 137 -5.10 7.92 -0.60
N SER A 138 -4.82 9.19 -0.27
CA SER A 138 -5.43 9.88 0.87
C SER A 138 -6.94 10.16 0.70
N GLY A 139 -7.55 9.69 -0.41
CA GLY A 139 -8.98 9.80 -0.67
C GLY A 139 -9.37 10.98 -1.59
N THR A 140 -8.38 11.61 -2.24
CA THR A 140 -8.63 12.67 -3.21
C THR A 140 -8.90 12.06 -4.58
N ASN A 141 -9.95 12.50 -5.30
CA ASN A 141 -10.17 12.04 -6.67
C ASN A 141 -9.14 12.65 -7.65
N THR A 142 -8.97 12.01 -8.82
CA THR A 142 -7.97 12.41 -9.83
C THR A 142 -8.04 13.88 -10.26
N ARG A 143 -9.22 14.50 -10.25
CA ARG A 143 -9.39 15.93 -10.59
C ARG A 143 -8.98 16.85 -9.44
N ARG A 144 -9.21 16.42 -8.19
CA ARG A 144 -8.87 17.21 -7.00
C ARG A 144 -7.37 17.17 -6.68
N VAL A 145 -6.66 16.08 -7.02
CA VAL A 145 -5.21 15.99 -6.83
C VAL A 145 -4.48 17.17 -7.49
N GLY A 146 -4.83 17.48 -8.75
CA GLY A 146 -4.23 18.62 -9.45
C GLY A 146 -4.51 19.97 -8.79
N ARG A 147 -5.70 20.14 -8.19
CA ARG A 147 -6.03 21.35 -7.44
C ARG A 147 -5.31 21.43 -6.10
N ALA A 148 -5.23 20.31 -5.37
CA ALA A 148 -4.55 20.25 -4.07
C ALA A 148 -3.05 20.54 -4.19
N LEU A 149 -2.43 20.13 -5.31
CA LEU A 149 -1.00 20.32 -5.56
C LEU A 149 -0.69 21.58 -6.41
N ALA A 150 -1.70 22.42 -6.70
CA ALA A 150 -1.53 23.60 -7.56
C ALA A 150 -0.62 24.66 -6.94
N SER A 151 -0.56 24.76 -5.61
CA SER A 151 0.35 25.68 -4.90
C SER A 151 1.83 25.34 -5.16
N VAL A 152 2.16 24.05 -5.27
CA VAL A 152 3.54 23.59 -5.49
C VAL A 152 3.91 23.53 -6.97
N PHE A 153 3.02 23.03 -7.84
CA PHE A 153 3.35 22.75 -9.23
C PHE A 153 2.73 23.74 -10.23
N GLY A 154 2.00 24.72 -9.74
CA GLY A 154 1.25 25.65 -10.58
C GLY A 154 -0.06 25.05 -11.15
N ARG A 155 -0.93 25.93 -11.70
CA ARG A 155 -2.16 25.48 -12.36
C ARG A 155 -1.81 24.63 -13.59
N GLY A 156 -2.43 23.46 -13.70
CA GLY A 156 -2.16 22.51 -14.80
C GLY A 156 -0.89 21.69 -14.67
N GLY A 157 -0.04 21.92 -13.65
CA GLY A 157 1.20 21.15 -13.43
C GLY A 157 0.95 19.65 -13.18
N VAL A 158 -0.21 19.30 -12.62
CA VAL A 158 -0.67 17.93 -12.44
C VAL A 158 -2.00 17.72 -13.15
N SER A 159 -1.97 17.14 -14.34
CA SER A 159 -3.17 16.81 -15.10
C SER A 159 -3.81 15.49 -14.64
N LYS A 160 -5.06 15.24 -15.03
CA LYS A 160 -5.74 13.95 -14.84
C LYS A 160 -4.90 12.78 -15.37
N ASP A 161 -4.28 12.94 -16.54
CA ASP A 161 -3.46 11.90 -17.17
C ASP A 161 -2.15 11.65 -16.39
N THR A 162 -1.66 12.67 -15.70
CA THR A 162 -0.51 12.54 -14.80
C THR A 162 -0.83 11.64 -13.63
N VAL A 163 -1.98 11.86 -12.97
CA VAL A 163 -2.45 11.01 -11.87
C VAL A 163 -2.68 9.58 -12.38
N SER A 164 -3.31 9.43 -13.54
CA SER A 164 -3.56 8.12 -14.15
C SER A 164 -2.27 7.36 -14.52
N ARG A 165 -1.20 8.07 -14.89
CA ARG A 165 0.12 7.45 -15.15
C ARG A 165 0.82 7.02 -13.87
N ALA A 166 0.79 7.84 -12.83
CA ALA A 166 1.31 7.46 -11.51
C ALA A 166 0.58 6.20 -11.00
N TRP A 167 -0.75 6.16 -11.16
CA TRP A 167 -1.56 5.01 -10.80
C TRP A 167 -1.20 3.73 -11.57
N ARG A 168 -0.93 3.82 -12.88
CA ARG A 168 -0.48 2.66 -13.67
C ARG A 168 0.85 2.07 -13.20
N LYS A 169 1.74 2.90 -12.68
CA LYS A 169 2.99 2.40 -12.10
C LYS A 169 2.74 1.61 -10.81
N ILE A 170 1.85 2.12 -9.95
CA ILE A 170 1.40 1.41 -8.76
C ILE A 170 0.78 0.05 -9.12
N LYS A 171 0.11 -0.04 -10.27
CA LYS A 171 -0.46 -1.30 -10.78
C LYS A 171 0.62 -2.37 -11.01
N THR A 172 1.77 -2.02 -11.55
CA THR A 172 2.89 -2.96 -11.73
C THR A 172 3.38 -3.52 -10.39
N ASP A 173 3.53 -2.65 -9.38
CA ASP A 173 3.94 -3.05 -8.03
C ASP A 173 2.85 -3.92 -7.36
N TRP A 174 1.58 -3.59 -7.57
CA TRP A 174 0.43 -4.40 -7.15
C TRP A 174 0.43 -5.80 -7.76
N GLU A 175 0.66 -5.90 -9.07
CA GLU A 175 0.69 -7.18 -9.79
C GLU A 175 1.84 -8.08 -9.30
N ALA A 176 3.03 -7.49 -9.06
CA ALA A 176 4.17 -8.19 -8.49
C ALA A 176 3.86 -8.67 -7.05
N TRP A 177 3.29 -7.80 -6.21
CA TRP A 177 2.87 -8.15 -4.87
C TRP A 177 1.82 -9.28 -4.86
N ASN A 178 0.86 -9.23 -5.76
CA ASN A 178 -0.24 -10.20 -5.83
C ASN A 178 0.22 -11.60 -6.27
N LYS A 179 1.37 -11.68 -6.94
CA LYS A 179 1.99 -12.95 -7.40
C LYS A 179 3.15 -13.41 -6.52
N ARG A 180 3.53 -12.64 -5.48
CA ARG A 180 4.69 -12.96 -4.65
C ARG A 180 4.57 -14.33 -3.98
N ALA A 181 5.69 -15.04 -3.83
CA ALA A 181 5.76 -16.25 -3.04
C ALA A 181 5.48 -15.97 -1.56
N LEU A 182 4.81 -16.90 -0.89
CA LEU A 182 4.47 -16.84 0.54
C LEU A 182 5.18 -17.92 1.34
N SER A 183 6.01 -18.75 0.71
CA SER A 183 6.72 -19.87 1.36
C SER A 183 7.66 -19.44 2.49
N SER A 184 8.19 -18.22 2.42
CA SER A 184 9.04 -17.62 3.46
C SER A 184 8.25 -16.89 4.55
N GLU A 185 6.93 -16.75 4.40
CA GLU A 185 6.10 -16.10 5.41
C GLU A 185 5.78 -17.10 6.54
N ASP A 186 6.17 -16.74 7.74
CA ASP A 186 5.88 -17.52 8.95
C ASP A 186 4.49 -17.14 9.49
N ILE A 187 3.43 -17.60 8.80
CA ILE A 187 2.05 -17.29 9.13
C ILE A 187 1.48 -18.32 10.09
N VAL A 188 1.27 -17.91 11.34
CA VAL A 188 0.68 -18.77 12.38
C VAL A 188 -0.85 -18.61 12.48
N ARG A 189 -1.42 -17.46 12.07
CA ARG A 189 -2.86 -17.23 12.09
C ARG A 189 -3.34 -16.52 10.85
N LEU A 190 -4.58 -16.81 10.47
CA LEU A 190 -5.31 -16.04 9.47
C LEU A 190 -6.47 -15.27 10.12
N ILE A 191 -6.72 -14.05 9.62
CA ILE A 191 -7.92 -13.27 9.90
C ILE A 191 -8.56 -12.99 8.55
N LEU A 192 -9.80 -13.45 8.37
CA LEU A 192 -10.51 -13.39 7.09
C LEU A 192 -11.85 -12.67 7.28
N ASP A 193 -12.14 -11.77 6.37
CA ASP A 193 -13.39 -10.99 6.37
C ASP A 193 -13.64 -10.39 5.00
N GLY A 194 -14.91 -10.13 4.69
CA GLY A 194 -15.35 -9.49 3.47
C GLY A 194 -15.87 -8.07 3.71
N THR A 195 -15.86 -7.25 2.68
CA THR A 195 -16.53 -5.95 2.72
C THR A 195 -17.12 -5.59 1.38
N VAL A 196 -18.31 -4.98 1.42
CA VAL A 196 -18.99 -4.54 0.21
C VAL A 196 -18.56 -3.13 -0.17
N VAL A 197 -18.22 -2.94 -1.45
CA VAL A 197 -17.91 -1.66 -2.06
C VAL A 197 -18.67 -1.47 -3.36
N ARG A 198 -18.87 -0.20 -3.78
CA ARG A 198 -19.50 0.10 -5.06
C ARG A 198 -18.46 0.41 -6.12
N VAL A 199 -18.56 -0.31 -7.23
CA VAL A 199 -17.69 -0.13 -8.40
C VAL A 199 -18.54 0.09 -9.65
N ARG A 200 -17.91 0.64 -10.69
CA ARG A 200 -18.57 0.81 -11.98
C ARG A 200 -18.31 -0.42 -12.86
N LEU A 201 -19.36 -1.20 -13.09
CA LEU A 201 -19.39 -2.28 -14.05
C LEU A 201 -20.43 -1.95 -15.11
N ASP A 202 -20.11 -2.08 -16.38
CA ASP A 202 -20.99 -1.82 -17.53
C ASP A 202 -21.77 -0.50 -17.39
N ARG A 203 -21.05 0.57 -17.00
CA ARG A 203 -21.59 1.92 -16.75
C ARG A 203 -22.56 2.03 -15.58
N ARG A 204 -22.83 0.95 -14.83
CA ARG A 204 -23.70 0.92 -13.65
C ARG A 204 -22.88 0.86 -12.35
N ALA A 205 -23.44 1.43 -11.29
CA ALA A 205 -22.88 1.30 -9.95
C ALA A 205 -23.31 -0.04 -9.35
N THR A 206 -22.39 -0.98 -9.28
CA THR A 206 -22.62 -2.36 -8.82
C THR A 206 -21.92 -2.58 -7.47
N ALA A 207 -22.61 -3.21 -6.54
CA ALA A 207 -22.00 -3.67 -5.30
C ALA A 207 -21.19 -4.95 -5.57
N ILE A 208 -19.95 -4.99 -5.09
CA ILE A 208 -19.09 -6.18 -5.12
C ILE A 208 -18.50 -6.41 -3.74
N SER A 209 -18.13 -7.64 -3.44
CA SER A 209 -17.40 -8.00 -2.22
C SER A 209 -15.90 -7.93 -2.46
N LEU A 210 -15.17 -7.29 -1.55
CA LEU A 210 -13.73 -7.41 -1.40
C LEU A 210 -13.46 -8.45 -0.32
N LEU A 211 -12.86 -9.57 -0.67
CA LEU A 211 -12.40 -10.59 0.24
C LEU A 211 -10.98 -10.26 0.67
N ILE A 212 -10.73 -10.16 1.97
CA ILE A 212 -9.44 -9.77 2.55
C ILE A 212 -8.92 -10.87 3.45
N VAL A 213 -7.63 -11.18 3.32
CA VAL A 213 -6.92 -12.12 4.17
C VAL A 213 -5.71 -11.41 4.79
N LEU A 214 -5.71 -11.30 6.11
CA LEU A 214 -4.55 -10.92 6.91
C LEU A 214 -3.89 -12.15 7.50
N GLY A 215 -2.57 -12.24 7.39
CA GLY A 215 -1.75 -13.18 8.15
C GLY A 215 -1.22 -12.52 9.42
N VAL A 216 -1.03 -13.33 10.46
CA VAL A 216 -0.25 -12.96 11.65
C VAL A 216 0.99 -13.83 11.64
N ARG A 217 2.16 -13.21 11.61
CA ARG A 217 3.44 -13.91 11.69
C ARG A 217 3.75 -14.36 13.12
N GLY A 218 4.65 -15.31 13.30
CA GLY A 218 5.10 -15.78 14.60
C GLY A 218 5.65 -14.66 15.51
N ASP A 219 6.20 -13.59 14.93
CA ASP A 219 6.63 -12.39 15.66
C ASP A 219 5.48 -11.46 16.07
N GLY A 220 4.25 -11.80 15.73
CA GLY A 220 3.03 -11.05 16.01
C GLY A 220 2.68 -9.94 15.00
N GLN A 221 3.53 -9.70 13.99
CA GLN A 221 3.25 -8.69 12.98
C GLN A 221 2.12 -9.16 12.05
N LYS A 222 1.14 -8.28 11.83
CA LYS A 222 0.09 -8.51 10.83
C LYS A 222 0.59 -8.14 9.45
N VAL A 223 0.25 -8.95 8.45
CA VAL A 223 0.58 -8.73 7.04
C VAL A 223 -0.62 -9.00 6.15
N LEU A 224 -0.82 -8.16 5.14
CA LEU A 224 -1.84 -8.40 4.11
C LEU A 224 -1.36 -9.50 3.17
N LEU A 225 -2.11 -10.59 3.05
CA LEU A 225 -1.80 -11.73 2.18
C LEU A 225 -2.53 -11.65 0.85
N ALA A 226 -3.81 -11.29 0.88
CA ALA A 226 -4.63 -11.14 -0.31
C ALA A 226 -5.73 -10.09 -0.15
N VAL A 227 -6.09 -9.48 -1.27
CA VAL A 227 -7.33 -8.72 -1.49
C VAL A 227 -7.88 -9.12 -2.84
N ARG A 228 -9.09 -9.67 -2.89
CA ARG A 228 -9.74 -10.11 -4.13
C ARG A 228 -11.13 -9.51 -4.25
N SER A 229 -11.45 -9.06 -5.45
CA SER A 229 -12.79 -8.59 -5.80
C SER A 229 -13.61 -9.76 -6.33
N MET A 230 -14.74 -10.04 -5.73
CA MET A 230 -15.64 -11.12 -6.10
C MET A 230 -17.09 -10.60 -6.24
N GLY A 231 -17.94 -11.34 -6.95
CA GLY A 231 -19.37 -11.03 -7.06
C GLY A 231 -20.14 -11.22 -5.76
N GLY A 232 -19.57 -11.93 -4.79
CA GLY A 232 -20.15 -12.22 -3.48
C GLY A 232 -19.18 -13.03 -2.62
N GLU A 233 -19.59 -13.36 -1.40
CA GLU A 233 -18.81 -14.11 -0.40
C GLU A 233 -19.21 -15.59 -0.37
N SER A 234 -19.30 -16.21 -1.54
CA SER A 234 -19.61 -17.63 -1.66
C SER A 234 -18.45 -18.53 -1.25
N GLU A 235 -18.75 -19.78 -0.92
CA GLU A 235 -17.74 -20.83 -0.67
C GLU A 235 -16.73 -20.92 -1.82
N ALA A 236 -17.20 -20.95 -3.07
CA ALA A 236 -16.35 -21.02 -4.25
C ALA A 236 -15.41 -19.81 -4.37
N ALA A 237 -15.88 -18.60 -4.03
CA ALA A 237 -15.06 -17.40 -4.07
C ALA A 237 -13.95 -17.44 -3.01
N TRP A 238 -14.27 -17.84 -1.78
CA TRP A 238 -13.29 -18.03 -0.71
C TRP A 238 -12.32 -19.16 -1.03
N ARG A 239 -12.82 -20.27 -1.55
CA ARG A 239 -12.01 -21.41 -1.97
C ARG A 239 -10.96 -21.00 -3.01
N ALA A 240 -11.36 -20.33 -4.08
CA ALA A 240 -10.46 -19.87 -5.12
C ALA A 240 -9.38 -18.91 -4.60
N LEU A 241 -9.72 -18.05 -3.62
CA LEU A 241 -8.75 -17.15 -2.99
C LEU A 241 -7.75 -17.91 -2.12
N LEU A 242 -8.20 -18.86 -1.33
CA LEU A 242 -7.34 -19.69 -0.46
C LEU A 242 -6.45 -20.63 -1.27
N ASP A 243 -6.96 -21.24 -2.35
CA ASP A 243 -6.18 -22.05 -3.29
C ASP A 243 -5.03 -21.24 -3.92
N ASP A 244 -5.27 -19.97 -4.29
CA ASP A 244 -4.21 -19.06 -4.77
C ASP A 244 -3.13 -18.81 -3.70
N LEU A 245 -3.52 -18.61 -2.44
CA LEU A 245 -2.57 -18.43 -1.34
C LEU A 245 -1.72 -19.70 -1.12
N ILE A 246 -2.33 -20.86 -1.15
CA ILE A 246 -1.66 -22.16 -1.03
C ILE A 246 -0.70 -22.37 -2.21
N ALA A 247 -1.14 -22.11 -3.43
CA ALA A 247 -0.30 -22.21 -4.64
C ALA A 247 0.93 -21.29 -4.57
N ARG A 248 0.81 -20.14 -3.91
CA ARG A 248 1.93 -19.23 -3.64
C ARG A 248 2.81 -19.65 -2.45
N GLY A 249 2.50 -20.77 -1.79
CA GLY A 249 3.31 -21.36 -0.72
C GLY A 249 2.83 -21.05 0.70
N LEU A 250 1.60 -20.56 0.90
CA LEU A 250 1.03 -20.40 2.23
C LEU A 250 0.89 -21.76 2.90
N LYS A 251 1.51 -21.94 4.05
CA LYS A 251 1.39 -23.12 4.89
C LYS A 251 0.07 -23.09 5.67
N LYS A 252 -0.41 -24.26 6.13
CA LYS A 252 -1.55 -24.36 7.02
C LYS A 252 -1.30 -23.55 8.29
N PRO A 253 -2.17 -22.59 8.64
CA PRO A 253 -2.06 -21.83 9.89
C PRO A 253 -2.56 -22.67 11.09
N GLU A 254 -2.20 -22.25 12.28
CA GLU A 254 -2.65 -22.87 13.55
C GLU A 254 -4.09 -22.48 13.93
N LEU A 255 -4.57 -21.34 13.44
CA LEU A 255 -5.88 -20.79 13.77
C LEU A 255 -6.37 -19.88 12.65
N ALA A 256 -7.65 -19.96 12.31
CA ALA A 256 -8.33 -19.00 11.46
C ALA A 256 -9.42 -18.26 12.25
N ILE A 257 -9.46 -16.93 12.12
CA ILE A 257 -10.45 -16.05 12.75
C ILE A 257 -11.36 -15.52 11.63
N VAL A 258 -12.65 -15.81 11.75
CA VAL A 258 -13.67 -15.58 10.71
C VAL A 258 -14.89 -14.83 11.26
N ASP A 259 -15.65 -14.21 10.37
CA ASP A 259 -16.90 -13.53 10.72
C ASP A 259 -18.06 -14.49 11.07
N GLY A 260 -17.93 -15.77 10.72
CA GLY A 260 -18.98 -16.79 10.89
C GLY A 260 -19.86 -16.96 9.64
N ALA A 261 -19.42 -16.46 8.49
CA ALA A 261 -20.11 -16.70 7.22
C ALA A 261 -19.95 -18.18 6.79
N PRO A 262 -21.05 -18.93 6.54
CA PRO A 262 -20.97 -20.36 6.25
C PRO A 262 -20.12 -20.72 5.03
N GLY A 263 -20.08 -19.85 4.01
CA GLY A 263 -19.28 -20.06 2.81
C GLY A 263 -17.78 -20.02 3.10
N LEU A 264 -17.33 -19.12 3.97
CA LEU A 264 -15.93 -19.02 4.39
C LEU A 264 -15.51 -20.24 5.23
N GLU A 265 -16.33 -20.63 6.19
CA GLU A 265 -16.04 -21.77 7.06
C GLU A 265 -15.94 -23.08 6.27
N LYS A 266 -16.89 -23.34 5.36
CA LYS A 266 -16.84 -24.49 4.45
C LYS A 266 -15.59 -24.50 3.59
N ALA A 267 -15.20 -23.36 3.02
CA ALA A 267 -13.97 -23.25 2.24
C ALA A 267 -12.73 -23.60 3.05
N LEU A 268 -12.61 -23.10 4.29
CA LEU A 268 -11.49 -23.39 5.18
C LEU A 268 -11.42 -24.88 5.57
N VAL A 269 -12.54 -25.46 6.00
CA VAL A 269 -12.63 -26.88 6.39
C VAL A 269 -12.37 -27.82 5.20
N SER A 270 -12.78 -27.44 4.00
CA SER A 270 -12.51 -28.24 2.80
C SER A 270 -11.04 -28.28 2.40
N LEU A 271 -10.25 -27.27 2.78
CA LEU A 271 -8.81 -27.17 2.51
C LEU A 271 -7.97 -27.73 3.67
N TRP A 272 -8.40 -27.46 4.90
CA TRP A 272 -7.73 -27.85 6.14
C TRP A 272 -8.78 -28.39 7.11
N SER A 273 -9.10 -29.68 7.00
CA SER A 273 -10.21 -30.33 7.74
C SER A 273 -10.14 -30.19 9.26
N ASP A 274 -8.95 -30.00 9.80
CA ASP A 274 -8.66 -29.94 11.24
C ASP A 274 -8.18 -28.55 11.71
N ILE A 275 -8.38 -27.50 10.88
CA ILE A 275 -8.01 -26.14 11.30
C ILE A 275 -8.94 -25.66 12.41
N PRO A 276 -8.40 -25.23 13.56
CA PRO A 276 -9.20 -24.56 14.56
C PRO A 276 -9.78 -23.25 14.00
N LEU A 277 -11.09 -23.09 14.12
CA LEU A 277 -11.78 -21.85 13.73
C LEU A 277 -12.16 -21.05 14.98
N GLN A 278 -12.06 -19.75 14.89
CA GLN A 278 -12.63 -18.80 15.85
C GLN A 278 -13.62 -17.89 15.14
N ARG A 279 -14.88 -17.99 15.49
CA ARG A 279 -15.91 -17.05 15.02
C ARG A 279 -15.80 -15.71 15.74
N CYS A 280 -15.93 -14.61 15.02
CA CYS A 280 -15.86 -13.26 15.58
C CYS A 280 -16.98 -13.01 16.58
N THR A 281 -16.62 -12.72 17.83
CA THR A 281 -17.58 -12.44 18.89
C THR A 281 -18.39 -11.16 18.65
N VAL A 282 -17.82 -10.17 17.94
CA VAL A 282 -18.52 -8.92 17.60
C VAL A 282 -19.62 -9.17 16.56
N HIS A 283 -19.32 -9.96 15.51
CA HIS A 283 -20.32 -10.35 14.53
C HIS A 283 -21.42 -11.19 15.16
N LYS A 284 -21.06 -12.11 16.06
CA LYS A 284 -22.07 -12.93 16.76
C LYS A 284 -22.96 -12.08 17.67
N LEU A 285 -22.41 -11.12 18.39
CA LEU A 285 -23.24 -10.18 19.17
C LEU A 285 -24.25 -9.42 18.30
N ARG A 286 -23.81 -8.92 17.14
CA ARG A 286 -24.70 -8.24 16.18
C ARG A 286 -25.85 -9.18 15.72
N ASN A 287 -25.52 -10.44 15.45
CA ASN A 287 -26.52 -11.44 15.07
C ASN A 287 -27.51 -11.71 16.23
N LEU A 288 -27.05 -11.91 17.45
CA LEU A 288 -27.90 -12.11 18.63
C LEU A 288 -28.91 -10.94 18.80
N ILE A 289 -28.41 -9.70 18.69
CA ILE A 289 -29.26 -8.51 18.79
C ILE A 289 -30.29 -8.47 17.64
N ALA A 290 -29.90 -8.87 16.43
CA ALA A 290 -30.80 -8.91 15.28
C ALA A 290 -31.95 -9.93 15.43
N HIS A 291 -31.77 -10.98 16.23
CA HIS A 291 -32.80 -11.99 16.53
C HIS A 291 -33.77 -11.55 17.64
N ALA A 292 -33.61 -10.38 18.24
CA ALA A 292 -34.40 -9.93 19.37
C ALA A 292 -35.11 -8.60 19.13
N PRO A 293 -36.22 -8.33 19.84
CA PRO A 293 -36.82 -7.00 19.89
C PRO A 293 -35.81 -5.95 20.40
N LYS A 294 -35.83 -4.73 19.84
CA LYS A 294 -34.88 -3.64 20.18
C LYS A 294 -34.74 -3.36 21.67
N ARG A 295 -35.85 -3.51 22.44
CA ARG A 295 -35.87 -3.30 23.91
C ARG A 295 -34.97 -4.26 24.67
N LEU A 296 -34.58 -5.41 24.09
CA LEU A 296 -33.72 -6.41 24.72
C LEU A 296 -32.24 -6.24 24.32
N ALA A 297 -31.92 -5.37 23.39
CA ALA A 297 -30.58 -5.24 22.81
C ALA A 297 -29.48 -4.94 23.86
N GLU A 298 -29.73 -4.00 24.77
CA GLU A 298 -28.76 -3.64 25.82
C GLU A 298 -28.55 -4.77 26.82
N GLU A 299 -29.61 -5.52 27.15
CA GLU A 299 -29.51 -6.66 28.08
C GLU A 299 -28.74 -7.83 27.41
N ILE A 300 -29.01 -8.12 26.14
CA ILE A 300 -28.24 -9.13 25.38
C ILE A 300 -26.77 -8.73 25.34
N LYS A 301 -26.49 -7.47 25.06
CA LYS A 301 -25.13 -6.95 25.01
C LYS A 301 -24.42 -7.08 26.34
N ALA A 302 -25.08 -6.74 27.45
CA ALA A 302 -24.53 -6.86 28.81
C ALA A 302 -24.19 -8.31 29.14
N ASP A 303 -25.16 -9.23 28.99
CA ASP A 303 -24.99 -10.64 29.29
C ASP A 303 -23.92 -11.31 28.40
N PHE A 304 -23.91 -10.97 27.11
CA PHE A 304 -22.91 -11.49 26.16
C PHE A 304 -21.52 -10.95 26.47
N THR A 305 -21.41 -9.67 26.80
CA THR A 305 -20.13 -9.05 27.16
C THR A 305 -19.61 -9.67 28.46
N ASP A 306 -20.43 -9.85 29.46
CA ASP A 306 -20.05 -10.51 30.69
C ASP A 306 -19.50 -11.91 30.42
N MET A 307 -20.15 -12.71 29.57
CA MET A 307 -19.70 -14.03 29.17
C MET A 307 -18.35 -14.03 28.44
N ILE A 308 -18.22 -13.22 27.40
CA ILE A 308 -17.02 -13.23 26.51
C ILE A 308 -15.79 -12.61 27.19
N TYR A 309 -15.98 -11.71 28.14
CA TYR A 309 -14.92 -11.01 28.85
C TYR A 309 -14.61 -11.58 30.24
N ALA A 310 -15.13 -12.76 30.55
CA ALA A 310 -14.77 -13.48 31.77
C ALA A 310 -13.26 -13.82 31.78
N ASP A 311 -12.66 -13.81 32.95
CA ASP A 311 -11.20 -13.89 33.14
C ASP A 311 -10.62 -15.29 32.92
N THR A 312 -11.45 -16.33 32.97
CA THR A 312 -11.03 -17.73 32.85
C THR A 312 -11.95 -18.48 31.90
N ALA A 313 -11.41 -19.48 31.23
CA ALA A 313 -12.16 -20.33 30.32
C ALA A 313 -13.33 -21.06 31.05
N LYS A 314 -13.11 -21.47 32.31
CA LYS A 314 -14.17 -22.05 33.17
C LYS A 314 -15.30 -21.05 33.45
N ALA A 315 -14.94 -19.79 33.70
CA ALA A 315 -15.93 -18.72 33.91
C ALA A 315 -16.72 -18.42 32.64
N VAL A 316 -16.06 -18.43 31.43
CA VAL A 316 -16.73 -18.31 30.14
C VAL A 316 -17.77 -19.42 29.95
N ALA A 317 -17.41 -20.68 30.25
CA ALA A 317 -18.33 -21.82 30.12
C ALA A 317 -19.54 -21.69 31.08
N ALA A 318 -19.31 -21.36 32.36
CA ALA A 318 -20.37 -21.16 33.30
C ALA A 318 -21.35 -20.03 32.92
N ARG A 319 -20.81 -18.90 32.42
CA ARG A 319 -21.64 -17.77 31.98
C ARG A 319 -22.37 -18.08 30.69
N ARG A 320 -21.80 -18.91 29.79
CA ARG A 320 -22.49 -19.41 28.58
C ARG A 320 -23.74 -20.20 28.99
N GLN A 321 -23.64 -21.09 29.95
CA GLN A 321 -24.79 -21.86 30.41
C GLN A 321 -25.85 -20.95 31.08
N ALA A 322 -25.43 -19.97 31.90
CA ALA A 322 -26.33 -18.98 32.47
C ALA A 322 -27.06 -18.16 31.40
N PHE A 323 -26.34 -17.71 30.36
CA PHE A 323 -26.88 -17.03 29.21
C PHE A 323 -27.94 -17.87 28.50
N LEU A 324 -27.63 -19.13 28.18
CA LEU A 324 -28.57 -20.03 27.48
C LEU A 324 -29.82 -20.30 28.34
N ARG A 325 -29.68 -20.58 29.66
CA ARG A 325 -30.84 -20.76 30.55
C ARG A 325 -31.76 -19.54 30.57
N LYS A 326 -31.18 -18.34 30.69
CA LYS A 326 -31.95 -17.09 30.73
C LYS A 326 -32.66 -16.84 29.40
N TRP A 327 -31.93 -16.92 28.27
CA TRP A 327 -32.45 -16.52 26.97
C TRP A 327 -33.37 -17.55 26.30
N ARG A 328 -33.26 -18.83 26.64
CA ARG A 328 -34.27 -19.86 26.28
C ARG A 328 -35.66 -19.49 26.77
N LEU A 329 -35.77 -18.89 27.94
CA LEU A 329 -37.03 -18.47 28.51
C LEU A 329 -37.48 -17.09 28.02
N LYS A 330 -36.56 -16.17 27.80
CA LYS A 330 -36.87 -14.76 27.50
C LYS A 330 -36.98 -14.45 25.99
N CYS A 331 -36.13 -15.08 25.18
CA CYS A 331 -36.11 -14.97 23.74
C CYS A 331 -35.37 -16.17 23.13
N ARG A 332 -36.09 -17.24 22.80
CA ARG A 332 -35.52 -18.51 22.36
C ARG A 332 -34.59 -18.33 21.14
N ALA A 333 -34.97 -17.47 20.18
CA ALA A 333 -34.16 -17.21 18.99
C ALA A 333 -32.73 -16.70 19.30
N VAL A 334 -32.54 -15.98 20.42
CA VAL A 334 -31.23 -15.55 20.90
C VAL A 334 -30.43 -16.74 21.41
N ALA A 335 -31.06 -17.63 22.17
CA ALA A 335 -30.39 -18.83 22.68
C ALA A 335 -30.02 -19.78 21.52
N ASP A 336 -30.95 -20.07 20.62
CA ASP A 336 -30.71 -20.91 19.44
C ASP A 336 -29.58 -20.36 18.57
N SER A 337 -29.53 -19.03 18.37
CA SER A 337 -28.44 -18.39 17.64
C SER A 337 -27.09 -18.52 18.33
N LEU A 338 -27.02 -18.46 19.68
CA LEU A 338 -25.77 -18.70 20.40
C LEU A 338 -25.34 -20.17 20.31
N GLU A 339 -26.29 -21.11 20.40
CA GLU A 339 -26.00 -22.55 20.27
C GLU A 339 -25.49 -22.92 18.87
N GLU A 340 -26.07 -22.31 17.82
CA GLU A 340 -25.61 -22.50 16.43
C GLU A 340 -24.13 -22.09 16.26
N ALA A 341 -23.64 -21.10 17.01
CA ALA A 341 -22.25 -20.69 16.91
C ALA A 341 -21.26 -21.76 17.38
N GLY A 342 -21.71 -22.75 18.15
CA GLY A 342 -20.91 -23.89 18.55
C GLY A 342 -19.69 -23.53 19.41
N GLU A 343 -18.72 -24.43 19.40
CA GLU A 343 -17.45 -24.26 20.10
C GLU A 343 -16.53 -23.26 19.42
N GLU A 344 -16.72 -23.03 18.11
CA GLU A 344 -15.88 -22.11 17.34
C GLU A 344 -15.97 -20.67 17.84
N LEU A 345 -17.04 -20.28 18.51
CA LEU A 345 -17.13 -18.96 19.15
C LEU A 345 -16.19 -18.81 20.35
N PHE A 346 -15.79 -19.91 20.95
CA PHE A 346 -15.03 -19.98 22.21
C PHE A 346 -13.62 -20.53 22.04
N THR A 347 -13.15 -20.79 20.80
CA THR A 347 -11.81 -21.30 20.51
C THR A 347 -10.72 -20.45 21.10
N PHE A 348 -10.94 -19.11 21.25
CA PHE A 348 -10.01 -18.20 21.87
C PHE A 348 -9.64 -18.62 23.31
N THR A 349 -10.52 -19.33 24.06
CA THR A 349 -10.26 -19.80 25.44
C THR A 349 -9.18 -20.86 25.51
N ARG A 350 -8.85 -21.51 24.38
CA ARG A 350 -7.76 -22.47 24.25
C ARG A 350 -6.38 -21.81 24.14
N LEU A 351 -6.34 -20.49 24.01
CA LEU A 351 -5.13 -19.70 23.93
C LEU A 351 -4.76 -19.12 25.29
N PRO A 352 -3.49 -18.72 25.51
CA PRO A 352 -3.12 -17.94 26.67
C PRO A 352 -3.98 -16.68 26.81
N PRO A 353 -4.39 -16.29 28.03
CA PRO A 353 -5.29 -15.14 28.25
C PRO A 353 -4.77 -13.83 27.62
N SER A 354 -3.45 -13.65 27.54
CA SER A 354 -2.82 -12.49 26.89
C SER A 354 -3.20 -12.34 25.41
N GLN A 355 -3.59 -13.42 24.73
CA GLN A 355 -3.95 -13.46 23.32
C GLN A 355 -5.46 -13.31 23.06
N TRP A 356 -6.31 -13.49 24.08
CA TRP A 356 -7.77 -13.52 23.93
C TRP A 356 -8.32 -12.30 23.21
N LYS A 357 -7.83 -11.12 23.55
CA LYS A 357 -8.28 -9.87 22.97
C LYS A 357 -8.06 -9.81 21.44
N SER A 358 -6.93 -10.32 20.97
CA SER A 358 -6.59 -10.32 19.55
C SER A 358 -7.18 -11.50 18.79
N ALA A 359 -7.50 -12.60 19.46
CA ALA A 359 -7.97 -13.82 18.82
C ALA A 359 -9.49 -13.88 18.62
N ARG A 360 -10.28 -13.29 19.53
CA ARG A 360 -11.75 -13.42 19.54
C ARG A 360 -12.51 -12.56 18.54
N THR A 361 -11.81 -11.69 17.77
CA THR A 361 -12.48 -10.75 16.87
C THR A 361 -11.72 -10.56 15.54
N THR A 362 -12.46 -10.21 14.49
CA THR A 362 -11.91 -9.73 13.21
C THR A 362 -11.65 -8.21 13.20
N ASN A 363 -11.66 -7.53 14.36
CA ASN A 363 -11.53 -6.07 14.46
C ASN A 363 -10.33 -5.50 13.72
N ALA A 364 -9.25 -6.29 13.54
CA ALA A 364 -8.09 -5.85 12.78
C ALA A 364 -8.45 -5.55 11.32
N ILE A 365 -9.30 -6.39 10.69
CA ILE A 365 -9.80 -6.16 9.31
C ILE A 365 -10.93 -5.14 9.32
N GLU A 366 -11.87 -5.18 10.28
CA GLU A 366 -12.95 -4.18 10.36
C GLU A 366 -12.40 -2.75 10.38
N ARG A 367 -11.35 -2.48 11.17
CA ARG A 367 -10.67 -1.17 11.17
C ARG A 367 -10.08 -0.80 9.83
N LEU A 368 -9.52 -1.77 9.10
CA LEU A 368 -9.04 -1.54 7.73
C LEU A 368 -10.19 -1.21 6.77
N HIS A 369 -11.33 -1.90 6.90
CA HIS A 369 -12.53 -1.62 6.12
C HIS A 369 -13.06 -0.20 6.38
N GLU A 370 -13.12 0.24 7.63
CA GLU A 370 -13.55 1.59 8.01
C GLU A 370 -12.61 2.65 7.44
N GLU A 371 -11.29 2.46 7.60
CA GLU A 371 -10.28 3.36 7.06
C GLU A 371 -10.33 3.43 5.52
N PHE A 372 -10.50 2.28 4.87
CA PHE A 372 -10.69 2.23 3.42
C PHE A 372 -11.97 2.96 2.99
N LYS A 373 -13.11 2.64 3.60
CA LYS A 373 -14.40 3.28 3.31
C LYS A 373 -14.34 4.79 3.53
N ARG A 374 -13.68 5.24 4.59
CA ARG A 374 -13.48 6.67 4.87
C ARG A 374 -12.72 7.36 3.75
N ARG A 375 -11.64 6.74 3.23
CA ARG A 375 -10.83 7.31 2.15
C ARG A 375 -11.53 7.32 0.80
N ILE A 376 -12.30 6.29 0.48
CA ILE A 376 -13.04 6.23 -0.78
C ILE A 376 -14.38 6.99 -0.77
N LYS A 377 -14.81 7.51 0.38
CA LYS A 377 -16.08 8.23 0.54
C LYS A 377 -16.28 9.35 -0.49
N THR A 378 -15.19 10.04 -0.87
CA THR A 378 -15.22 11.10 -1.87
C THR A 378 -15.39 10.60 -3.30
N GLN A 379 -15.21 9.30 -3.54
CA GLN A 379 -15.29 8.68 -4.87
C GLN A 379 -16.61 7.94 -5.09
N THR A 380 -17.44 7.78 -4.09
CA THR A 380 -18.76 7.11 -4.04
C THR A 380 -18.87 5.80 -4.83
N VAL A 381 -18.39 5.78 -6.08
CA VAL A 381 -18.32 4.61 -6.97
C VAL A 381 -16.91 4.54 -7.56
N LEU A 382 -16.19 3.46 -7.30
CA LEU A 382 -14.85 3.24 -7.83
C LEU A 382 -14.89 2.86 -9.32
N PRO A 383 -13.85 3.19 -10.12
CA PRO A 383 -13.84 2.95 -11.56
C PRO A 383 -13.97 1.48 -11.97
N SER A 384 -13.40 0.55 -11.20
CA SER A 384 -13.44 -0.89 -11.48
C SER A 384 -13.20 -1.71 -10.20
N ALA A 385 -13.50 -3.00 -10.26
CA ALA A 385 -13.23 -3.98 -9.22
C ALA A 385 -11.73 -4.09 -8.92
N GLU A 386 -10.88 -4.11 -9.95
CA GLU A 386 -9.42 -4.11 -9.81
C GLU A 386 -8.92 -2.87 -9.08
N THR A 387 -9.46 -1.69 -9.42
CA THR A 387 -9.10 -0.42 -8.75
C THR A 387 -9.43 -0.48 -7.27
N ALA A 388 -10.53 -1.12 -6.88
CA ALA A 388 -10.91 -1.25 -5.47
C ALA A 388 -9.88 -2.07 -4.68
N ALA A 389 -9.50 -3.25 -5.19
CA ALA A 389 -8.51 -4.11 -4.55
C ALA A 389 -7.12 -3.46 -4.50
N MET A 390 -6.68 -2.87 -5.61
CA MET A 390 -5.38 -2.18 -5.71
C MET A 390 -5.32 -0.96 -4.79
N LEU A 391 -6.40 -0.20 -4.65
CA LEU A 391 -6.46 0.95 -3.73
C LEU A 391 -6.37 0.51 -2.28
N PHE A 392 -7.06 -0.58 -1.90
CA PHE A 392 -6.97 -1.14 -0.56
C PHE A 392 -5.54 -1.55 -0.21
N TRP A 393 -4.88 -2.29 -1.10
CA TRP A 393 -3.47 -2.66 -0.95
C TRP A 393 -2.57 -1.42 -0.89
N GLY A 394 -2.78 -0.44 -1.77
CA GLY A 394 -1.96 0.76 -1.87
C GLY A 394 -1.94 1.59 -0.59
N LEU A 395 -3.03 1.60 0.19
CA LEU A 395 -3.10 2.28 1.48
C LEU A 395 -2.14 1.65 2.51
N LEU A 396 -1.98 0.34 2.49
CA LEU A 396 -1.03 -0.37 3.35
C LEU A 396 0.40 -0.28 2.81
N ALA A 397 0.58 -0.50 1.51
CA ALA A 397 1.89 -0.47 0.85
C ALA A 397 2.56 0.90 0.90
N SER A 398 1.77 1.99 0.91
CA SER A 398 2.27 3.37 1.02
C SER A 398 2.48 3.85 2.47
N GLY A 399 2.18 3.01 3.48
CA GLY A 399 2.24 3.40 4.88
C GLY A 399 1.13 4.35 5.36
N GLN A 400 0.11 4.64 4.52
CA GLN A 400 -1.07 5.42 4.91
C GLN A 400 -1.86 4.75 6.03
N ILE A 401 -1.81 3.43 6.07
CA ILE A 401 -2.33 2.60 7.15
C ILE A 401 -1.20 1.67 7.62
N THR A 402 -0.95 1.66 8.93
CA THR A 402 0.04 0.78 9.55
C THR A 402 -0.64 -0.28 10.39
N LEU A 403 -0.16 -1.52 10.28
CA LEU A 403 -0.64 -2.66 11.06
C LEU A 403 0.23 -2.82 12.30
N ARG A 404 -0.38 -2.73 13.48
CA ARG A 404 0.30 -3.02 14.76
C ARG A 404 0.39 -4.52 15.00
N LYS A 405 1.36 -4.97 15.80
CA LYS A 405 1.42 -6.35 16.30
C LYS A 405 0.12 -6.73 17.03
N VAL A 406 -0.17 -8.02 17.06
CA VAL A 406 -1.33 -8.53 17.83
C VAL A 406 -1.06 -8.48 19.33
N ASP A 407 -2.11 -8.28 20.14
CA ASP A 407 -1.99 -8.40 21.59
C ASP A 407 -1.59 -9.84 21.96
N GLY A 408 -0.72 -10.00 22.95
CA GLY A 408 -0.21 -11.32 23.38
C GLY A 408 0.79 -11.96 22.44
N TRP A 409 1.39 -11.22 21.49
CA TRP A 409 2.32 -11.74 20.49
C TRP A 409 3.53 -12.50 21.08
N ARG A 410 3.96 -12.21 22.29
CA ARG A 410 5.08 -12.90 22.95
C ARG A 410 4.81 -14.35 23.33
N THR A 411 3.58 -14.80 23.20
CA THR A 411 3.14 -16.16 23.55
C THR A 411 2.50 -16.87 22.37
N LEU A 412 2.74 -16.40 21.14
CA LEU A 412 2.19 -17.01 19.92
C LEU A 412 2.76 -18.41 19.62
N ASP A 413 3.92 -18.73 20.15
CA ASP A 413 4.60 -20.02 20.10
C ASP A 413 3.92 -21.10 20.94
N ARG A 414 3.00 -20.72 21.80
CA ARG A 414 2.29 -21.68 22.65
C ARG A 414 1.16 -22.37 21.88
N GLN A 415 1.18 -23.69 21.89
CA GLN A 415 0.14 -24.51 21.28
C GLN A 415 -1.23 -24.27 21.88
N LEU A 416 -2.28 -24.49 21.10
CA LEU A 416 -3.67 -24.45 21.55
C LEU A 416 -3.91 -25.56 22.60
N ALA A 417 -4.46 -25.19 23.74
CA ALA A 417 -4.91 -26.14 24.75
C ALA A 417 -6.08 -27.02 24.22
N GLN A 418 -6.35 -28.12 24.87
CA GLN A 418 -7.52 -28.94 24.55
C GLN A 418 -8.82 -28.14 24.70
N PRO A 419 -9.84 -28.42 23.90
CA PRO A 419 -11.15 -27.79 24.05
C PRO A 419 -11.69 -28.00 25.47
N ILE A 420 -12.37 -26.98 25.99
CA ILE A 420 -13.09 -27.06 27.26
C ILE A 420 -14.45 -27.65 26.95
N ASP A 421 -14.90 -28.59 27.79
CA ASP A 421 -16.27 -29.04 27.70
C ASP A 421 -17.21 -27.87 28.04
N LEU A 422 -17.88 -27.34 27.05
CA LEU A 422 -18.87 -26.27 27.16
C LEU A 422 -20.25 -26.81 27.64
N ALA A 423 -20.41 -28.14 27.68
CA ALA A 423 -21.65 -28.80 28.12
C ALA A 423 -21.64 -29.20 29.58
N ALA A 424 -20.46 -29.24 30.23
CA ALA A 424 -20.27 -29.62 31.64
C ALA A 424 -20.81 -28.60 32.66
#